data_8876c8a98a8ab3a3266e37e371784e1b
#
_entry.id   8876c8a98a8ab3a3266e37e371784e1b
#
_cell.length_a   1.000
_cell.length_b   1.000
_cell.length_c   1.000
_cell.angle_alpha   90.00
_cell.angle_beta   90.00
_cell.angle_gamma   90.00
#
_symmetry.space_group_name_H-M   'P 1'
#
loop_
_entity.id
_entity.type
_entity.pdbx_description
1 polymer ?
#
loop_
_entity_poly.entity_id
_entity_poly.type
_entity_poly.pdbx_seq_one_letter_code
_entity_poly.pdbx_strand_id
1 'polypeptide(L)'
;MTLQQCRSLNKCLYKMSLEFNYYKTMVLSVKTQIVAGRRKVAKPIFFLAILKAIEKQLLLENKIRYTDELENIYKSLYMEYGEVLSPMKYPFYHLKSDGFYHLQGDFPIKSPTPKLLKEKVDFAYFDESLWKILQKKEYRQELQKAIEDYFKLKKI
;
A
#
# COMPACT_ATOMS: atom_id res chain seq x y z
N MET A 1 -3.83 15.54 33.52
CA MET A 1 -2.64 14.92 32.85
C MET A 1 -1.38 15.37 33.57
N THR A 2 -0.52 14.43 33.92
CA THR A 2 0.77 14.75 34.58
C THR A 2 1.82 15.14 33.52
N LEU A 3 2.87 15.86 33.96
CA LEU A 3 4.01 16.22 33.11
C LEU A 3 4.65 14.97 32.47
N GLN A 4 4.72 13.87 33.23
CA GLN A 4 5.29 12.61 32.75
C GLN A 4 4.44 11.98 31.63
N GLN A 5 3.11 12.01 31.77
CA GLN A 5 2.19 11.54 30.74
C GLN A 5 2.30 12.39 29.47
N CYS A 6 2.42 13.70 29.61
CA CYS A 6 2.59 14.62 28.49
C CYS A 6 3.89 14.35 27.73
N ARG A 7 5.01 14.14 28.45
CA ARG A 7 6.32 13.80 27.83
C ARG A 7 6.28 12.46 27.12
N SER A 8 5.60 11.45 27.69
CA SER A 8 5.45 10.14 27.08
C SER A 8 4.66 10.21 25.77
N LEU A 9 3.55 10.97 25.76
CA LEU A 9 2.75 11.20 24.55
C LEU A 9 3.54 11.92 23.46
N ASN A 10 4.32 12.94 23.83
CA ASN A 10 5.15 13.67 22.87
C ASN A 10 6.22 12.78 22.24
N LYS A 11 6.84 11.88 23.00
CA LYS A 11 7.81 10.92 22.48
C LYS A 11 7.16 9.94 21.49
N CYS A 12 5.97 9.45 21.82
CA CYS A 12 5.22 8.53 20.92
C CYS A 12 4.85 9.21 19.61
N LEU A 13 4.37 10.46 19.67
CA LEU A 13 4.01 11.24 18.49
C LEU A 13 5.24 11.54 17.62
N TYR A 14 6.36 11.88 18.25
CA TYR A 14 7.61 12.15 17.54
C TYR A 14 8.14 10.90 16.84
N LYS A 15 8.14 9.77 17.54
CA LYS A 15 8.57 8.48 16.97
C LYS A 15 7.70 8.10 15.77
N MET A 16 6.38 8.23 15.89
CA MET A 16 5.45 7.92 14.80
C MET A 16 5.67 8.83 13.60
N SER A 17 5.96 10.10 13.80
CA SER A 17 6.26 11.06 12.74
C SER A 17 7.54 10.67 11.99
N LEU A 18 8.58 10.22 12.70
CA LEU A 18 9.83 9.73 12.09
C LEU A 18 9.58 8.46 11.29
N GLU A 19 8.83 7.51 11.84
CA GLU A 19 8.47 6.27 11.14
C GLU A 19 7.63 6.56 9.91
N PHE A 20 6.70 7.50 9.99
CA PHE A 20 5.89 7.91 8.84
C PHE A 20 6.78 8.45 7.71
N ASN A 21 7.72 9.33 8.02
CA ASN A 21 8.62 9.89 7.02
C ASN A 21 9.49 8.79 6.38
N TYR A 22 9.93 7.84 7.17
CA TYR A 22 10.69 6.69 6.68
C TYR A 22 9.87 5.86 5.68
N TYR A 23 8.64 5.47 6.06
CA TYR A 23 7.78 4.67 5.18
C TYR A 23 7.29 5.44 3.97
N LYS A 24 7.03 6.73 4.11
CA LYS A 24 6.67 7.59 2.98
C LYS A 24 7.78 7.54 1.92
N THR A 25 9.03 7.66 2.35
CA THR A 25 10.19 7.56 1.45
C THR A 25 10.24 6.19 0.78
N MET A 26 10.02 5.11 1.53
CA MET A 26 10.02 3.74 0.98
C MET A 26 8.91 3.56 -0.05
N VAL A 27 7.71 4.01 0.25
CA VAL A 27 6.56 3.88 -0.66
C VAL A 27 6.79 4.65 -1.96
N LEU A 28 7.36 5.85 -1.87
CA LEU A 28 7.67 6.63 -3.07
C LEU A 28 8.84 6.05 -3.86
N SER A 29 9.65 5.20 -3.24
CA SER A 29 10.83 4.59 -3.86
C SER A 29 10.57 3.18 -4.41
N VAL A 30 9.31 2.75 -4.50
CA VAL A 30 9.00 1.41 -5.03
C VAL A 30 9.57 1.23 -6.45
N LYS A 31 10.07 0.04 -6.71
CA LYS A 31 10.65 -0.30 -8.02
C LYS A 31 9.55 -0.33 -9.07
N THR A 32 9.68 0.50 -10.08
CA THR A 32 8.74 0.60 -11.17
C THR A 32 9.46 0.43 -12.51
N GLN A 33 8.76 -0.12 -13.50
CA GLN A 33 9.29 -0.23 -14.85
C GLN A 33 8.89 0.99 -15.67
N ILE A 34 9.75 1.36 -16.62
CA ILE A 34 9.45 2.40 -17.61
C ILE A 34 9.22 1.69 -18.94
N VAL A 35 8.02 1.87 -19.51
CA VAL A 35 7.65 1.28 -20.79
C VAL A 35 7.19 2.40 -21.72
N ALA A 36 7.82 2.49 -22.90
CA ALA A 36 7.53 3.56 -23.90
C ALA A 36 7.61 4.97 -23.30
N GLY A 37 8.63 5.20 -22.44
CA GLY A 37 8.85 6.48 -21.78
C GLY A 37 7.93 6.80 -20.63
N ARG A 38 7.01 5.89 -20.27
CA ARG A 38 6.08 6.06 -19.16
C ARG A 38 6.40 5.09 -18.03
N ARG A 39 6.37 5.62 -16.79
CA ARG A 39 6.53 4.82 -15.59
C ARG A 39 5.25 4.03 -15.34
N LYS A 40 5.38 2.73 -15.08
CA LYS A 40 4.25 1.90 -14.67
C LYS A 40 3.82 2.29 -13.25
N VAL A 41 2.51 2.46 -13.06
CA VAL A 41 1.95 2.96 -11.79
C VAL A 41 1.15 1.89 -11.04
N ALA A 42 1.34 0.61 -11.39
CA ALA A 42 0.59 -0.48 -10.77
C ALA A 42 0.81 -0.57 -9.25
N LYS A 43 2.05 -0.52 -8.79
CA LYS A 43 2.36 -0.56 -7.35
C LYS A 43 1.81 0.63 -6.58
N PRO A 44 2.01 1.89 -7.04
CA PRO A 44 1.38 3.03 -6.39
C PRO A 44 -0.13 2.94 -6.32
N ILE A 45 -0.81 2.55 -7.41
CA ILE A 45 -2.27 2.43 -7.42
C ILE A 45 -2.73 1.29 -6.51
N PHE A 46 -1.99 0.17 -6.49
CA PHE A 46 -2.29 -0.93 -5.56
C PHE A 46 -2.20 -0.47 -4.10
N PHE A 47 -1.17 0.30 -3.76
CA PHE A 47 -1.03 0.86 -2.42
C PHE A 47 -2.21 1.77 -2.09
N LEU A 48 -2.62 2.62 -3.01
CA LEU A 48 -3.79 3.48 -2.83
C LEU A 48 -5.07 2.67 -2.68
N ALA A 49 -5.20 1.55 -3.37
CA ALA A 49 -6.34 0.64 -3.22
C ALA A 49 -6.41 0.07 -1.79
N ILE A 50 -5.27 -0.28 -1.22
CA ILE A 50 -5.20 -0.74 0.18
C ILE A 50 -5.62 0.37 1.14
N LEU A 51 -5.14 1.60 0.94
CA LEU A 51 -5.55 2.74 1.76
C LEU A 51 -7.06 2.93 1.71
N LYS A 52 -7.64 2.81 0.54
CA LYS A 52 -9.09 2.93 0.36
C LYS A 52 -9.86 1.80 1.03
N ALA A 53 -9.33 0.58 0.99
CA ALA A 53 -9.92 -0.57 1.68
C ALA A 53 -9.90 -0.37 3.20
N ILE A 54 -8.84 0.21 3.75
CA ILE A 54 -8.77 0.56 5.18
C ILE A 54 -9.82 1.62 5.50
N GLU A 55 -9.91 2.66 4.71
CA GLU A 55 -10.87 3.76 4.90
C GLU A 55 -12.32 3.25 4.89
N LYS A 56 -12.64 2.34 3.97
CA LYS A 56 -13.98 1.76 3.83
C LYS A 56 -14.26 0.65 4.84
N GLN A 57 -13.33 0.36 5.74
CA GLN A 57 -13.44 -0.71 6.75
C GLN A 57 -13.60 -2.11 6.14
N LEU A 58 -13.09 -2.30 4.93
CA LEU A 58 -13.04 -3.61 4.28
C LEU A 58 -11.78 -4.39 4.67
N LEU A 59 -10.77 -3.69 5.19
CA LEU A 59 -9.53 -4.27 5.67
C LEU A 59 -9.34 -3.85 7.13
N LEU A 60 -9.61 -4.77 8.06
CA LEU A 60 -9.64 -4.49 9.50
C LEU A 60 -8.39 -4.95 10.25
N GLU A 61 -7.59 -5.82 9.64
CA GLU A 61 -6.36 -6.33 10.22
C GLU A 61 -5.26 -6.38 9.16
N ASN A 62 -4.02 -6.51 9.61
CA ASN A 62 -2.85 -6.51 8.73
C ASN A 62 -2.71 -7.83 7.98
N LYS A 63 -3.77 -8.20 7.27
CA LYS A 63 -3.83 -9.40 6.43
C LYS A 63 -4.60 -9.08 5.16
N ILE A 64 -3.83 -8.83 4.10
CA ILE A 64 -4.38 -8.41 2.81
C ILE A 64 -4.50 -9.66 1.95
N ARG A 65 -5.74 -10.05 1.64
CA ARG A 65 -6.01 -11.20 0.78
C ARG A 65 -6.36 -10.77 -0.63
N TYR A 66 -6.07 -11.62 -1.58
CA TYR A 66 -6.45 -11.40 -2.98
C TYR A 66 -7.95 -11.64 -3.12
N THR A 67 -8.74 -10.58 -3.05
CA THR A 67 -10.21 -10.65 -3.11
C THR A 67 -10.75 -9.88 -4.29
N ASP A 68 -11.96 -10.23 -4.72
CA ASP A 68 -12.65 -9.50 -5.78
C ASP A 68 -12.96 -8.06 -5.34
N GLU A 69 -13.24 -7.85 -4.06
CA GLU A 69 -13.50 -6.51 -3.51
C GLU A 69 -12.29 -5.60 -3.66
N LEU A 70 -11.10 -6.09 -3.28
CA LEU A 70 -9.86 -5.33 -3.42
C LEU A 70 -9.54 -5.08 -4.91
N GLU A 71 -9.73 -6.09 -5.74
CA GLU A 71 -9.51 -5.97 -7.19
C GLU A 71 -10.44 -4.91 -7.79
N ASN A 72 -11.70 -4.87 -7.37
CA ASN A 72 -12.65 -3.86 -7.85
C ASN A 72 -12.23 -2.45 -7.46
N ILE A 73 -11.77 -2.25 -6.22
CA ILE A 73 -11.23 -0.96 -5.77
C ILE A 73 -10.03 -0.55 -6.62
N TYR A 74 -9.12 -1.48 -6.84
CA TYR A 74 -7.93 -1.26 -7.66
C TYR A 74 -8.29 -0.85 -9.10
N LYS A 75 -9.20 -1.57 -9.74
CA LYS A 75 -9.66 -1.26 -11.10
C LYS A 75 -10.35 0.11 -11.16
N SER A 76 -11.18 0.43 -10.17
CA SER A 76 -11.85 1.72 -10.08
C SER A 76 -10.86 2.87 -10.01
N LEU A 77 -9.80 2.72 -9.23
CA LEU A 77 -8.75 3.74 -9.13
C LEU A 77 -8.02 3.94 -10.45
N TYR A 78 -7.71 2.86 -11.18
CA TYR A 78 -7.13 2.97 -12.50
C TYR A 78 -8.00 3.81 -13.44
N MET A 79 -9.32 3.57 -13.42
CA MET A 79 -10.27 4.34 -14.21
C MET A 79 -10.28 5.82 -13.78
N GLU A 80 -10.31 6.07 -12.48
CA GLU A 80 -10.32 7.44 -11.95
C GLU A 80 -9.08 8.24 -12.37
N TYR A 81 -7.92 7.58 -12.44
CA TYR A 81 -6.68 8.24 -12.86
C TYR A 81 -6.46 8.24 -14.39
N GLY A 82 -7.34 7.59 -15.14
CA GLY A 82 -7.22 7.53 -16.60
C GLY A 82 -6.02 6.73 -17.09
N GLU A 83 -5.52 5.80 -16.31
CA GLU A 83 -4.36 4.97 -16.64
C GLU A 83 -4.78 3.67 -17.33
N VAL A 84 -3.88 3.10 -18.14
CA VAL A 84 -4.10 1.80 -18.79
C VAL A 84 -3.93 0.70 -17.76
N LEU A 85 -5.01 -0.08 -17.54
CA LEU A 85 -5.07 -1.09 -16.50
C LEU A 85 -3.97 -2.15 -16.63
N SER A 86 -3.20 -2.30 -15.55
CA SER A 86 -2.30 -3.43 -15.33
C SER A 86 -2.94 -4.36 -14.30
N PRO A 87 -2.98 -5.68 -14.54
CA PRO A 87 -3.65 -6.60 -13.60
C PRO A 87 -3.09 -6.54 -12.19
N MET A 88 -3.96 -6.60 -11.19
CA MET A 88 -3.59 -6.51 -9.77
C MET A 88 -2.64 -7.64 -9.32
N LYS A 89 -2.65 -8.78 -10.01
CA LYS A 89 -1.76 -9.91 -9.69
C LYS A 89 -0.28 -9.49 -9.66
N TYR A 90 0.12 -8.53 -10.48
CA TYR A 90 1.51 -8.09 -10.54
C TYR A 90 1.91 -7.27 -9.29
N PRO A 91 1.25 -6.16 -8.96
CA PRO A 91 1.64 -5.43 -7.76
C PRO A 91 1.36 -6.20 -6.47
N PHE A 92 0.30 -7.01 -6.44
CA PHE A 92 0.00 -7.85 -5.28
C PHE A 92 1.18 -8.76 -4.95
N TYR A 93 1.81 -9.35 -5.95
CA TYR A 93 2.94 -10.27 -5.77
C TYR A 93 4.27 -9.51 -5.66
N HIS A 94 4.55 -8.60 -6.58
CA HIS A 94 5.88 -7.98 -6.71
C HIS A 94 6.17 -6.89 -5.72
N LEU A 95 5.18 -6.32 -5.03
CA LEU A 95 5.43 -5.32 -4.00
C LEU A 95 6.28 -5.89 -2.85
N LYS A 96 6.32 -7.21 -2.70
CA LYS A 96 7.17 -7.88 -1.71
C LYS A 96 8.67 -7.55 -1.85
N SER A 97 9.11 -7.10 -3.02
CA SER A 97 10.51 -6.78 -3.25
C SER A 97 10.91 -5.38 -2.77
N ASP A 98 9.97 -4.57 -2.28
CA ASP A 98 10.22 -3.18 -1.91
C ASP A 98 10.44 -2.95 -0.40
N GLY A 99 10.44 -4.01 0.40
CA GLY A 99 10.96 -3.99 1.78
C GLY A 99 9.94 -3.76 2.90
N PHE A 100 8.75 -3.22 2.61
CA PHE A 100 7.74 -2.91 3.63
C PHE A 100 6.48 -3.76 3.54
N TYR A 101 6.40 -4.63 2.56
CA TYR A 101 5.23 -5.48 2.25
C TYR A 101 5.72 -6.91 2.10
N HIS A 102 5.00 -7.84 2.70
CA HIS A 102 5.41 -9.24 2.79
C HIS A 102 4.28 -10.16 2.41
N LEU A 103 4.63 -11.37 1.98
CA LEU A 103 3.64 -12.40 1.68
C LEU A 103 3.83 -13.58 2.62
N GLN A 104 2.72 -14.11 3.14
CA GLN A 104 2.68 -15.33 3.93
C GLN A 104 2.04 -16.43 3.09
N GLY A 105 2.73 -17.57 2.95
CA GLY A 105 2.18 -18.67 2.16
C GLY A 105 3.26 -19.61 1.62
N ASP A 106 2.88 -20.36 0.59
CA ASP A 106 3.71 -21.39 -0.02
C ASP A 106 4.47 -20.82 -1.23
N PHE A 107 5.78 -20.70 -1.09
CA PHE A 107 6.67 -20.15 -2.11
C PHE A 107 7.76 -21.14 -2.53
N PRO A 108 8.35 -20.94 -3.75
CA PRO A 108 8.18 -19.83 -4.69
C PRO A 108 7.02 -19.99 -5.66
N ILE A 109 6.50 -18.85 -6.17
CA ILE A 109 5.57 -18.82 -7.29
C ILE A 109 6.35 -18.30 -8.48
N LYS A 110 6.40 -19.07 -9.56
CA LYS A 110 7.17 -18.74 -10.75
C LYS A 110 6.55 -17.57 -11.53
N SER A 111 5.23 -17.62 -11.71
CA SER A 111 4.49 -16.59 -12.42
C SER A 111 3.14 -16.39 -11.73
N PRO A 112 2.85 -15.19 -11.21
CA PRO A 112 1.63 -14.99 -10.46
C PRO A 112 0.39 -15.00 -11.35
N THR A 113 -0.63 -15.76 -10.92
CA THR A 113 -1.97 -15.71 -11.49
C THR A 113 -2.95 -15.49 -10.33
N PRO A 114 -4.14 -14.94 -10.59
CA PRO A 114 -5.13 -14.78 -9.51
C PRO A 114 -5.42 -16.07 -8.78
N LYS A 115 -5.52 -17.19 -9.50
CA LYS A 115 -5.77 -18.51 -8.94
C LYS A 115 -4.65 -18.93 -7.98
N LEU A 116 -3.38 -18.83 -8.43
CA LEU A 116 -2.23 -19.20 -7.61
C LEU A 116 -2.11 -18.30 -6.36
N LEU A 117 -2.37 -17.01 -6.51
CA LEU A 117 -2.31 -16.08 -5.39
C LEU A 117 -3.40 -16.35 -4.35
N LYS A 118 -4.60 -16.74 -4.80
CA LYS A 118 -5.67 -17.13 -3.89
C LYS A 118 -5.39 -18.45 -3.18
N GLU A 119 -4.77 -19.41 -3.86
CA GLU A 119 -4.50 -20.75 -3.32
C GLU A 119 -3.24 -20.81 -2.47
N LYS A 120 -2.16 -20.15 -2.89
CA LYS A 120 -0.82 -20.34 -2.29
C LYS A 120 -0.41 -19.21 -1.35
N VAL A 121 -0.98 -18.02 -1.49
CA VAL A 121 -0.72 -16.90 -0.60
C VAL A 121 -1.84 -16.82 0.43
N ASP A 122 -1.50 -17.03 1.71
CA ASP A 122 -2.48 -16.92 2.79
C ASP A 122 -2.94 -15.47 2.92
N PHE A 123 -2.00 -14.54 2.95
CA PHE A 123 -2.25 -13.10 2.95
C PHE A 123 -0.95 -12.34 2.71
N ALA A 124 -1.09 -11.10 2.31
CA ALA A 124 0.01 -10.12 2.34
C ALA A 124 -0.12 -9.27 3.60
N TYR A 125 0.97 -8.69 4.06
CA TYR A 125 0.96 -7.82 5.24
C TYR A 125 2.07 -6.77 5.16
N PHE A 126 1.84 -5.65 5.84
CA PHE A 126 2.84 -4.61 5.98
C PHE A 126 3.66 -4.82 7.26
N ASP A 127 4.84 -4.18 7.32
CA ASP A 127 5.52 -4.00 8.59
C ASP A 127 4.51 -3.48 9.62
N GLU A 128 4.58 -3.98 10.85
CA GLU A 128 3.61 -3.61 11.89
C GLU A 128 3.60 -2.09 12.14
N SER A 129 4.77 -1.46 12.12
CA SER A 129 4.87 -0.01 12.30
C SER A 129 4.14 0.76 11.19
N LEU A 130 4.26 0.29 9.94
CA LEU A 130 3.52 0.89 8.83
C LEU A 130 2.02 0.69 8.98
N TRP A 131 1.59 -0.53 9.33
CA TRP A 131 0.18 -0.83 9.54
C TRP A 131 -0.45 0.10 10.58
N LYS A 132 0.23 0.33 11.71
CA LYS A 132 -0.23 1.26 12.76
C LYS A 132 -0.36 2.69 12.25
N ILE A 133 0.60 3.15 11.46
CA ILE A 133 0.56 4.48 10.82
C ILE A 133 -0.66 4.60 9.92
N LEU A 134 -0.95 3.56 9.13
CA LEU A 134 -2.07 3.57 8.18
C LEU A 134 -3.45 3.55 8.85
N GLN A 135 -3.53 3.28 10.15
CA GLN A 135 -4.80 3.38 10.89
C GLN A 135 -5.20 4.82 11.16
N LYS A 136 -4.28 5.77 10.99
CA LYS A 136 -4.56 7.20 11.19
C LYS A 136 -4.95 7.86 9.88
N LYS A 137 -6.12 8.46 9.86
CA LYS A 137 -6.69 9.13 8.68
C LYS A 137 -5.75 10.20 8.13
N GLU A 138 -5.13 10.98 9.00
CA GLU A 138 -4.23 12.09 8.63
C GLU A 138 -3.04 11.55 7.83
N TYR A 139 -2.45 10.44 8.26
CA TYR A 139 -1.33 9.82 7.57
C TYR A 139 -1.75 9.20 6.23
N ARG A 140 -2.93 8.57 6.18
CA ARG A 140 -3.44 8.03 4.92
C ARG A 140 -3.64 9.14 3.88
N GLN A 141 -4.22 10.26 4.29
CA GLN A 141 -4.47 11.39 3.39
C GLN A 141 -3.16 12.01 2.90
N GLU A 142 -2.19 12.21 3.78
CA GLU A 142 -0.89 12.76 3.42
C GLU A 142 -0.14 11.82 2.47
N LEU A 143 -0.20 10.52 2.73
CA LEU A 143 0.45 9.51 1.90
C LEU A 143 -0.21 9.42 0.52
N GLN A 144 -1.54 9.47 0.45
CA GLN A 144 -2.27 9.50 -0.81
C GLN A 144 -1.84 10.69 -1.65
N LYS A 145 -1.80 11.89 -1.06
CA LYS A 145 -1.38 13.10 -1.76
C LYS A 145 0.05 12.99 -2.26
N ALA A 146 0.96 12.49 -1.41
CA ALA A 146 2.36 12.32 -1.78
C ALA A 146 2.52 11.36 -2.96
N ILE A 147 1.77 10.27 -2.97
CA ILE A 147 1.79 9.28 -4.07
C ILE A 147 1.23 9.91 -5.35
N GLU A 148 0.10 10.60 -5.26
CA GLU A 148 -0.50 11.27 -6.42
C GLU A 148 0.46 12.29 -7.03
N ASP A 149 1.10 13.10 -6.19
CA ASP A 149 2.03 14.14 -6.66
C ASP A 149 3.29 13.53 -7.26
N TYR A 150 3.89 12.57 -6.58
CA TYR A 150 5.16 11.97 -7.03
C TYR A 150 4.99 11.17 -8.33
N PHE A 151 3.95 10.38 -8.44
CA PHE A 151 3.69 9.55 -9.61
C PHE A 151 2.84 10.26 -10.67
N LYS A 152 2.52 11.52 -10.47
CA LYS A 152 1.73 12.36 -11.39
C LYS A 152 0.37 11.74 -11.71
N LEU A 153 -0.30 11.22 -10.69
CA LEU A 153 -1.64 10.64 -10.81
C LEU A 153 -2.67 11.74 -10.61
N LYS A 154 -3.51 11.97 -11.61
CA LYS A 154 -4.59 12.96 -11.53
C LYS A 154 -5.92 12.31 -11.85
N LYS A 155 -6.89 12.50 -10.98
CA LYS A 155 -8.27 12.05 -11.24
C LYS A 155 -8.84 12.86 -12.39
N ILE A 156 -9.44 12.15 -13.33
CA ILE A 156 -10.13 12.76 -14.47
C ILE A 156 -11.61 12.98 -14.17
#